data_a08bce9d144068bd3e23d2a3afa70157
#
_entry.id   a08bce9d144068bd3e23d2a3afa70157
#
_cell.length_a   1.000
_cell.length_b   1.000
_cell.length_c   1.000
_cell.angle_alpha   90.00
_cell.angle_beta   90.00
_cell.angle_gamma   90.00
#
_symmetry.space_group_name_H-M   'P 1'
#
loop_
_entity.id
_entity.type
_entity.pdbx_description
1 polymer ?
#
loop_
_entity_poly.entity_id
_entity_poly.type
_entity_poly.pdbx_seq_one_letter_code
_entity_poly.pdbx_strand_id
1 'polypeptide(L)'
;MAPLFADDTQLLFSFYPSVFDSSITQLQHSLQKISSWMTANLLTLSSSKTEFLLVGLPPLAKINTSSLITTHSARNLGFIFDEHLTFSDQISALSKYCYYYIRELRCLRPYLDFKTVSNIATSIVHSKLNYCNSLYYNLPQFQI
;
A
#
# COMPACT_ATOMS: atom_id res chain seq x y z
N MET A 1 0.14 17.16 4.02
CA MET A 1 1.60 17.04 4.01
C MET A 1 1.95 15.82 3.19
N ALA A 2 2.71 15.96 2.10
CA ALA A 2 3.07 14.82 1.26
C ALA A 2 4.43 14.29 1.72
N PRO A 3 4.54 13.06 2.21
CA PRO A 3 5.83 12.45 2.47
C PRO A 3 6.53 12.16 1.16
N LEU A 4 7.76 12.64 1.04
CA LEU A 4 8.64 12.34 -0.08
C LEU A 4 9.58 11.22 0.36
N PHE A 5 9.46 10.07 -0.28
CA PHE A 5 10.39 8.96 -0.12
C PHE A 5 11.12 8.77 -1.44
N ALA A 6 12.33 9.32 -1.51
CA ALA A 6 13.14 9.30 -2.73
C ALA A 6 12.35 9.84 -3.93
N ASP A 7 11.93 8.97 -4.85
CA ASP A 7 11.16 9.27 -6.05
C ASP A 7 9.65 9.05 -5.89
N ASP A 8 9.20 8.47 -4.75
CA ASP A 8 7.79 8.22 -4.51
C ASP A 8 7.09 9.44 -3.91
N THR A 9 5.99 9.87 -4.54
CA THR A 9 5.16 10.99 -4.07
C THR A 9 3.76 10.51 -3.73
N GLN A 10 3.29 10.86 -2.55
CA GLN A 10 1.92 10.55 -2.11
C GLN A 10 1.12 11.82 -1.88
N LEU A 11 -0.12 11.80 -2.37
CA LEU A 11 -1.11 12.85 -2.13
C LEU A 11 -2.28 12.26 -1.36
N LEU A 12 -2.57 12.82 -0.20
CA LEU A 12 -3.72 12.48 0.62
C LEU A 12 -4.71 13.63 0.60
N PHE A 13 -5.93 13.33 0.16
CA PHE A 13 -7.05 14.26 0.17
C PHE A 13 -8.17 13.67 1.03
N SER A 14 -8.66 14.46 1.98
CA SER A 14 -9.90 14.14 2.70
C SER A 14 -11.01 15.09 2.24
N PHE A 15 -12.19 14.56 2.04
CA PHE A 15 -13.34 15.33 1.58
C PHE A 15 -14.64 14.77 2.12
N TYR A 16 -15.67 15.61 2.17
CA TYR A 16 -17.02 15.16 2.42
C TYR A 16 -17.67 14.69 1.12
N PRO A 17 -18.51 13.66 1.14
CA PRO A 17 -19.20 13.17 -0.08
C PRO A 17 -19.94 14.26 -0.88
N SER A 18 -20.45 15.27 -0.20
CA SER A 18 -21.17 16.40 -0.81
C SER A 18 -20.31 17.33 -1.68
N VAL A 19 -18.98 17.33 -1.47
CA VAL A 19 -18.02 18.19 -2.21
C VAL A 19 -17.05 17.39 -3.07
N PHE A 20 -17.42 16.16 -3.40
CA PHE A 20 -16.57 15.22 -4.12
C PHE A 20 -16.04 15.80 -5.44
N ASP A 21 -16.91 16.32 -6.29
CA ASP A 21 -16.53 16.82 -7.63
C ASP A 21 -15.54 17.98 -7.57
N SER A 22 -15.73 18.90 -6.61
CA SER A 22 -14.79 19.99 -6.41
C SER A 22 -13.45 19.51 -5.89
N SER A 23 -13.45 18.48 -5.04
CA SER A 23 -12.24 17.87 -4.50
C SER A 23 -11.44 17.13 -5.58
N ILE A 24 -12.11 16.44 -6.49
CA ILE A 24 -11.47 15.81 -7.65
C ILE A 24 -10.83 16.86 -8.56
N THR A 25 -11.53 17.97 -8.81
CA THR A 25 -10.97 19.07 -9.61
C THR A 25 -9.71 19.65 -8.97
N GLN A 26 -9.68 19.81 -7.65
CA GLN A 26 -8.49 20.25 -6.92
C GLN A 26 -7.35 19.23 -7.01
N LEU A 27 -7.66 17.94 -6.90
CA LEU A 27 -6.69 16.85 -7.06
C LEU A 27 -6.05 16.90 -8.45
N GLN A 28 -6.86 16.98 -9.50
CA GLN A 28 -6.39 17.09 -10.89
C GLN A 28 -5.47 18.30 -11.09
N HIS A 29 -5.86 19.45 -10.56
CA HIS A 29 -5.04 20.66 -10.64
C HIS A 29 -3.70 20.50 -9.92
N SER A 30 -3.70 19.85 -8.75
CA SER A 30 -2.49 19.57 -7.99
C SER A 30 -1.56 18.61 -8.75
N LEU A 31 -2.11 17.54 -9.34
CA LEU A 31 -1.36 16.60 -10.17
C LEU A 31 -0.74 17.27 -11.40
N GLN A 32 -1.50 18.16 -12.05
CA GLN A 32 -1.00 18.92 -13.20
C GLN A 32 0.18 19.82 -12.81
N LYS A 33 0.10 20.50 -11.65
CA LYS A 33 1.21 21.30 -11.13
C LYS A 33 2.45 20.46 -10.85
N ILE A 34 2.28 19.30 -10.21
CA ILE A 34 3.38 18.37 -9.92
C ILE A 34 4.00 17.87 -11.22
N SER A 35 3.20 17.43 -12.16
CA SER A 35 3.67 16.97 -13.47
C SER A 35 4.44 18.05 -14.22
N SER A 36 3.95 19.29 -14.22
CA SER A 36 4.62 20.42 -14.85
C SER A 36 5.96 20.73 -14.18
N TRP A 37 6.00 20.69 -12.85
CA TRP A 37 7.23 20.90 -12.09
C TRP A 37 8.26 19.79 -12.37
N MET A 38 7.83 18.53 -12.38
CA MET A 38 8.68 17.38 -12.71
C MET A 38 9.29 17.54 -14.11
N THR A 39 8.45 17.84 -15.10
CA THR A 39 8.89 18.03 -16.48
C THR A 39 9.92 19.18 -16.59
N ALA A 40 9.71 20.28 -15.90
CA ALA A 40 10.66 21.39 -15.85
C ALA A 40 12.01 21.01 -15.22
N ASN A 41 12.02 19.98 -14.36
CA ASN A 41 13.23 19.43 -13.73
C ASN A 41 13.75 18.14 -14.41
N LEU A 42 13.36 17.88 -15.65
CA LEU A 42 13.77 16.71 -16.44
C LEU A 42 13.35 15.37 -15.82
N LEU A 43 12.28 15.37 -15.02
CA LEU A 43 11.67 14.19 -14.43
C LEU A 43 10.36 13.90 -15.14
N THR A 44 9.99 12.63 -15.25
CA THR A 44 8.73 12.21 -15.87
C THR A 44 7.89 11.42 -14.88
N LEU A 45 6.65 11.85 -14.67
CA LEU A 45 5.69 11.08 -13.88
C LEU A 45 5.26 9.83 -14.65
N SER A 46 5.46 8.65 -14.05
CA SER A 46 5.03 7.39 -14.65
C SER A 46 3.53 7.17 -14.43
N SER A 47 2.72 7.42 -15.45
CA SER A 47 1.27 7.19 -15.39
C SER A 47 0.90 5.72 -15.14
N SER A 48 1.72 4.78 -15.61
CA SER A 48 1.52 3.34 -15.38
C SER A 48 1.78 2.87 -13.96
N LYS A 49 2.51 3.67 -13.17
CA LYS A 49 2.80 3.42 -11.74
C LYS A 49 1.98 4.29 -10.81
N THR A 50 1.21 5.23 -11.35
CA THR A 50 0.37 6.14 -10.55
C THR A 50 -0.96 5.46 -10.29
N GLU A 51 -1.26 5.20 -9.02
CA GLU A 51 -2.48 4.54 -8.57
C GLU A 51 -3.35 5.50 -7.78
N PHE A 52 -4.67 5.42 -7.97
CA PHE A 52 -5.66 6.20 -7.23
C PHE A 52 -6.50 5.27 -6.38
N LEU A 53 -6.35 5.36 -5.06
CA LEU A 53 -7.13 4.60 -4.12
C LEU A 53 -8.13 5.51 -3.42
N LEU A 54 -9.40 5.15 -3.52
CA LEU A 54 -10.49 5.84 -2.87
C LEU A 54 -10.93 5.04 -1.63
N VAL A 55 -10.76 5.64 -0.45
CA VAL A 55 -10.99 4.95 0.83
C VAL A 55 -12.25 5.45 1.51
N GLY A 56 -13.05 4.52 2.08
CA GLY A 56 -14.14 4.85 3.00
C GLY A 56 -15.43 5.33 2.34
N LEU A 57 -15.56 5.25 1.02
CA LEU A 57 -16.84 5.53 0.36
C LEU A 57 -17.71 4.27 0.31
N PRO A 58 -19.02 4.40 0.61
CA PRO A 58 -19.96 3.32 0.36
C PRO A 58 -19.98 2.98 -1.14
N PRO A 59 -20.35 1.74 -1.54
CA PRO A 59 -20.33 1.26 -2.93
C PRO A 59 -21.22 2.04 -3.91
N LEU A 60 -21.88 3.09 -3.46
CA LEU A 60 -22.67 4.02 -4.25
C LEU A 60 -21.87 4.90 -5.20
N ALA A 61 -20.60 5.03 -4.98
CA ALA A 61 -19.74 5.81 -5.85
C ALA A 61 -19.10 4.92 -6.93
N LYS A 62 -19.91 4.29 -7.77
CA LYS A 62 -19.53 4.10 -9.19
C LYS A 62 -19.47 5.49 -9.81
N ILE A 63 -18.54 6.26 -9.32
CA ILE A 63 -18.26 7.57 -9.87
C ILE A 63 -17.60 7.31 -11.21
N ASN A 64 -18.41 7.41 -12.26
CA ASN A 64 -17.93 7.51 -13.62
C ASN A 64 -17.15 8.83 -13.77
N THR A 65 -16.08 8.97 -13.01
CA THR A 65 -15.07 9.96 -13.29
C THR A 65 -14.27 9.42 -14.48
N SER A 66 -14.69 9.81 -15.66
CA SER A 66 -14.03 9.49 -16.92
C SER A 66 -12.55 9.89 -16.99
N SER A 67 -12.01 10.49 -15.94
CA SER A 67 -10.66 11.05 -15.88
C SER A 67 -9.71 10.38 -14.88
N LEU A 68 -10.19 9.58 -13.92
CA LEU A 68 -9.36 8.89 -12.94
C LEU A 68 -9.77 7.42 -12.84
N ILE A 69 -8.85 6.55 -13.20
CA ILE A 69 -9.03 5.09 -13.03
C ILE A 69 -8.66 4.76 -11.58
N THR A 70 -9.65 4.45 -10.78
CA THR A 70 -9.43 4.02 -9.38
C THR A 70 -9.10 2.54 -9.32
N THR A 71 -8.22 2.17 -8.40
CA THR A 71 -7.88 0.77 -8.09
C THR A 71 -8.57 0.32 -6.81
N HIS A 72 -8.90 -0.97 -6.71
CA HIS A 72 -9.44 -1.56 -5.47
C HIS A 72 -8.40 -1.67 -4.36
N SER A 73 -7.14 -1.79 -4.75
CA SER A 73 -6.01 -1.81 -3.82
C SER A 73 -4.81 -1.10 -4.43
N ALA A 74 -4.02 -0.44 -3.59
CA ALA A 74 -2.81 0.24 -3.99
C ALA A 74 -1.66 -0.14 -3.05
N ARG A 75 -0.45 -0.20 -3.61
CA ARG A 75 0.75 -0.52 -2.85
C ARG A 75 1.51 0.75 -2.49
N ASN A 76 1.79 0.88 -1.20
CA ASN A 76 2.59 1.98 -0.68
C ASN A 76 3.72 1.47 0.20
N LEU A 77 4.97 1.76 -0.15
CA LEU A 77 6.16 1.32 0.58
C LEU A 77 6.15 -0.18 0.93
N GLY A 78 5.60 -0.99 0.03
CA GLY A 78 5.48 -2.44 0.22
C GLY A 78 4.27 -2.91 1.02
N PHE A 79 3.46 -1.99 1.58
CA PHE A 79 2.20 -2.30 2.23
C PHE A 79 1.04 -2.17 1.24
N ILE A 80 0.05 -3.06 1.30
CA ILE A 80 -1.12 -3.06 0.42
C ILE A 80 -2.31 -2.49 1.18
N PHE A 81 -2.84 -1.37 0.68
CA PHE A 81 -4.07 -0.75 1.16
C PHE A 81 -5.22 -1.13 0.23
N ASP A 82 -6.34 -1.52 0.79
CA ASP A 82 -7.59 -1.72 0.06
C ASP A 82 -8.60 -0.59 0.35
N GLU A 83 -9.58 -0.41 -0.53
CA GLU A 83 -10.59 0.65 -0.45
C GLU A 83 -11.41 0.65 0.85
N HIS A 84 -11.49 -0.50 1.53
CA HIS A 84 -12.23 -0.66 2.78
C HIS A 84 -11.32 -0.73 4.01
N LEU A 85 -10.00 -0.62 3.83
CA LEU A 85 -8.99 -0.78 4.88
C LEU A 85 -9.14 -2.08 5.69
N THR A 86 -9.53 -3.17 5.02
CA THR A 86 -9.64 -4.49 5.65
C THR A 86 -8.28 -5.16 5.79
N PHE A 87 -7.30 -4.75 4.97
CA PHE A 87 -5.96 -5.30 4.87
C PHE A 87 -5.89 -6.80 4.55
N SER A 88 -6.98 -7.38 4.04
CA SER A 88 -7.05 -8.81 3.70
C SER A 88 -6.00 -9.21 2.68
N ASP A 89 -5.78 -8.38 1.66
CA ASP A 89 -4.76 -8.61 0.63
C ASP A 89 -3.36 -8.51 1.21
N GLN A 90 -3.13 -7.58 2.11
CA GLN A 90 -1.86 -7.43 2.83
C GLN A 90 -1.56 -8.67 3.69
N ILE A 91 -2.54 -9.14 4.47
CA ILE A 91 -2.40 -10.32 5.34
C ILE A 91 -2.13 -11.56 4.48
N SER A 92 -2.84 -11.72 3.35
CA SER A 92 -2.62 -12.82 2.42
C SER A 92 -1.22 -12.79 1.81
N ALA A 93 -0.75 -11.61 1.39
CA ALA A 93 0.59 -11.42 0.85
C ALA A 93 1.67 -11.72 1.88
N LEU A 94 1.48 -11.24 3.12
CA LEU A 94 2.37 -11.49 4.24
C LEU A 94 2.46 -12.98 4.57
N SER A 95 1.33 -13.67 4.64
CA SER A 95 1.28 -15.12 4.88
C SER A 95 2.03 -15.89 3.80
N LYS A 96 1.79 -15.59 2.52
CA LYS A 96 2.51 -16.22 1.39
C LYS A 96 4.02 -16.00 1.50
N TYR A 97 4.45 -14.77 1.84
CA TYR A 97 5.85 -14.43 2.04
C TYR A 97 6.46 -15.27 3.17
N CYS A 98 5.85 -15.32 4.33
CA CYS A 98 6.36 -16.11 5.46
C CYS A 98 6.43 -17.60 5.13
N TYR A 99 5.40 -18.16 4.47
CA TYR A 99 5.39 -19.56 4.04
C TYR A 99 6.53 -19.86 3.07
N TYR A 100 6.79 -18.99 2.10
CA TYR A 100 7.86 -19.15 1.14
C TYR A 100 9.21 -19.25 1.86
N TYR A 101 9.54 -18.29 2.72
CA TYR A 101 10.84 -18.29 3.40
C TYR A 101 11.00 -19.41 4.43
N ILE A 102 9.93 -19.80 5.13
CA ILE A 102 9.98 -20.96 6.02
C ILE A 102 10.24 -22.24 5.22
N ARG A 103 9.65 -22.36 4.03
CA ARG A 103 9.91 -23.49 3.13
C ARG A 103 11.37 -23.53 2.67
N GLU A 104 11.91 -22.40 2.23
CA GLU A 104 13.32 -22.27 1.85
C GLU A 104 14.25 -22.63 3.02
N LEU A 105 13.93 -22.14 4.21
CA LEU A 105 14.71 -22.46 5.41
C LEU A 105 14.71 -23.96 5.75
N ARG A 106 13.63 -24.68 5.47
CA ARG A 106 13.59 -26.15 5.63
C ARG A 106 14.64 -26.86 4.77
N CYS A 107 14.91 -26.36 3.57
CA CYS A 107 15.93 -26.92 2.68
C CYS A 107 17.34 -26.68 3.23
N LEU A 108 17.56 -25.59 3.95
CA LEU A 108 18.85 -25.26 4.56
C LEU A 108 19.06 -25.90 5.94
N ARG A 109 17.99 -26.38 6.57
CA ARG A 109 18.01 -26.96 7.92
C ARG A 109 19.08 -28.03 8.15
N PRO A 110 19.37 -28.95 7.22
CA PRO A 110 20.40 -29.98 7.43
C PRO A 110 21.81 -29.41 7.59
N TYR A 111 22.05 -28.20 7.15
CA TYR A 111 23.38 -27.54 7.17
C TYR A 111 23.54 -26.53 8.29
N LEU A 112 22.49 -26.33 9.11
CA LEU A 112 22.45 -25.31 10.15
C LEU A 112 22.10 -25.95 11.51
N ASP A 113 22.67 -25.40 12.58
CA ASP A 113 22.28 -25.78 13.94
C ASP A 113 20.87 -25.25 14.28
N PHE A 114 20.21 -25.88 15.23
CA PHE A 114 18.85 -25.56 15.64
C PHE A 114 18.67 -24.09 16.07
N LYS A 115 19.66 -23.56 16.83
CA LYS A 115 19.60 -22.18 17.33
C LYS A 115 19.63 -21.17 16.17
N THR A 116 20.51 -21.39 15.21
CA THR A 116 20.61 -20.54 14.02
C THR A 116 19.34 -20.58 13.18
N VAL A 117 18.78 -21.78 12.93
CA VAL A 117 17.51 -21.93 12.20
C VAL A 117 16.37 -21.22 12.92
N SER A 118 16.26 -21.38 14.23
CA SER A 118 15.23 -20.72 15.04
C SER A 118 15.36 -19.19 14.99
N ASN A 119 16.57 -18.66 15.12
CA ASN A 119 16.81 -17.22 15.03
C ASN A 119 16.43 -16.65 13.66
N ILE A 120 16.83 -17.33 12.58
CA ILE A 120 16.49 -16.89 11.21
C ILE A 120 14.97 -16.90 11.00
N ALA A 121 14.29 -17.99 11.37
CA ALA A 121 12.84 -18.12 11.23
C ALA A 121 12.11 -17.01 12.00
N THR A 122 12.50 -16.81 13.26
CA THR A 122 11.93 -15.77 14.13
C THR A 122 12.16 -14.38 13.55
N SER A 123 13.37 -14.08 13.08
CA SER A 123 13.71 -12.78 12.49
C SER A 123 12.90 -12.50 11.23
N ILE A 124 12.71 -13.49 10.34
CA ILE A 124 11.90 -13.36 9.13
C ILE A 124 10.45 -13.00 9.50
N VAL A 125 9.85 -13.75 10.41
CA VAL A 125 8.47 -13.53 10.83
C VAL A 125 8.32 -12.19 11.54
N HIS A 126 9.15 -11.91 12.55
CA HIS A 126 9.07 -10.66 13.31
C HIS A 126 9.30 -9.42 12.45
N SER A 127 10.26 -9.44 11.53
CA SER A 127 10.53 -8.29 10.66
C SER A 127 9.31 -7.91 9.82
N LYS A 128 8.52 -8.90 9.43
CA LYS A 128 7.31 -8.68 8.62
C LYS A 128 6.08 -8.35 9.45
N LEU A 129 5.89 -9.00 10.59
CA LEU A 129 4.78 -8.70 11.49
C LEU A 129 4.92 -7.31 12.14
N ASN A 130 6.15 -6.89 12.45
CA ASN A 130 6.39 -5.58 13.04
C ASN A 130 6.28 -4.45 12.02
N TYR A 131 6.41 -4.75 10.74
CA TYR A 131 6.26 -3.74 9.70
C TYR A 131 4.80 -3.25 9.64
N CYS A 132 4.60 -1.97 9.93
CA CYS A 132 3.27 -1.33 9.98
C CYS A 132 2.26 -2.02 10.92
N ASN A 133 2.72 -2.69 11.99
CA ASN A 133 1.85 -3.44 12.91
C ASN A 133 0.77 -2.57 13.57
N SER A 134 1.00 -1.27 13.72
CA SER A 134 0.00 -0.33 14.23
C SER A 134 -1.27 -0.25 13.37
N LEU A 135 -1.17 -0.56 12.08
CA LEU A 135 -2.31 -0.58 11.17
C LEU A 135 -3.24 -1.78 11.42
N TYR A 136 -2.72 -2.85 12.03
CA TYR A 136 -3.51 -4.03 12.38
C TYR A 136 -4.26 -3.88 13.71
N TYR A 137 -4.03 -2.79 14.43
CA TYR A 137 -4.71 -2.53 15.69
C TYR A 137 -6.22 -2.35 15.42
N ASN A 138 -7.05 -3.03 16.22
CA ASN A 138 -8.51 -3.08 16.05
C ASN A 138 -9.06 -3.85 14.83
N LEU A 139 -8.24 -4.63 14.12
CA LEU A 139 -8.82 -5.57 13.15
C LEU A 139 -9.61 -6.66 13.88
N PRO A 140 -10.72 -7.14 13.27
CA PRO A 140 -11.47 -8.27 13.81
C PRO A 140 -10.57 -9.51 13.96
N GLN A 141 -10.72 -10.24 15.06
CA GLN A 141 -9.87 -11.41 15.37
C GLN A 141 -9.87 -12.50 14.27
N PHE A 142 -10.92 -12.58 13.46
CA PHE A 142 -10.98 -13.54 12.36
C PHE A 142 -10.11 -13.13 11.15
N GLN A 143 -9.50 -11.95 11.17
CA GLN A 143 -8.59 -11.48 10.11
C GLN A 143 -7.12 -11.57 10.51
N ILE A 144 -6.85 -11.82 11.79
CA ILE A 144 -5.49 -11.99 12.34
C ILE A 144 -5.26 -13.47 12.66
#